data_f372f685d019e8201e1668f7364757d4
#
_entry.id   f372f685d019e8201e1668f7364757d4
#
_cell.length_a   1.000
_cell.length_b   1.000
_cell.length_c   1.000
_cell.angle_alpha   90.00
_cell.angle_beta   90.00
_cell.angle_gamma   90.00
#
_symmetry.space_group_name_H-M   'P 1'
#
loop_
_entity.id
_entity.type
_entity.pdbx_description
1 polymer ?
#
loop_
_entity_poly.entity_id
_entity_poly.type
_entity_poly.pdbx_seq_one_letter_code
_entity_poly.pdbx_strand_id
1 'polypeptide(L)'
;MKTNVVISNQFDPYLNLAVETYLTDHQEDGMVTMYLWKNERTVVVGLNQNPFAECDVRRLTDDGGHLMRRRTGGGAVYHDLGNLNFSFIADKNDYDVRKQQSVIQEALRHFGLEATISGRNDLLCHDRKFSGNAFFNGSQNNLHHGTILIKTDSEMMQRYLTVNKAKLQKHGVKSVASRVVNLSELADITSENIVKPLTDAFEKVYGINAESIDFETLASLDEVKNTERRISSHDYLYRKWEHFKATKKQQFPWGGVELQIDVDESQGTLQHVAIASDCLDTDIIHLTETLLQGQPLHQRPFSDNPITNDILNLIYE
;
A
#
# COMPACT_ATOMS: atom_id res chain seq x y z
N MET A 1 -25.83 -10.04 2.24
CA MET A 1 -24.75 -9.04 2.33
C MET A 1 -25.17 -7.97 3.33
N LYS A 2 -24.27 -7.55 4.21
CA LYS A 2 -24.41 -6.43 5.14
C LYS A 2 -23.27 -5.42 4.87
N THR A 3 -23.43 -4.20 5.33
CA THR A 3 -22.38 -3.15 5.14
C THR A 3 -22.11 -2.44 6.45
N ASN A 4 -20.82 -2.20 6.73
CA ASN A 4 -20.35 -1.46 7.90
C ASN A 4 -19.49 -0.28 7.47
N VAL A 5 -19.53 0.79 8.28
CA VAL A 5 -18.61 1.93 8.16
C VAL A 5 -17.90 2.13 9.48
N VAL A 6 -16.59 2.30 9.41
CA VAL A 6 -15.71 2.70 10.51
C VAL A 6 -15.05 4.00 10.13
N ILE A 7 -15.01 4.98 11.01
CA ILE A 7 -14.32 6.26 10.78
C ILE A 7 -13.37 6.49 11.95
N SER A 8 -12.06 6.54 11.66
CA SER A 8 -11.06 6.85 12.68
C SER A 8 -11.08 8.36 13.01
N ASN A 9 -11.03 8.65 14.29
CA ASN A 9 -10.81 9.99 14.85
C ASN A 9 -9.35 10.18 15.33
N GLN A 10 -8.49 9.14 15.14
CA GLN A 10 -7.08 9.14 15.53
C GLN A 10 -6.17 9.27 14.31
N PHE A 11 -4.96 9.78 14.54
CA PHE A 11 -4.00 10.04 13.46
C PHE A 11 -2.71 9.22 13.59
N ASP A 12 -2.63 8.38 14.63
CA ASP A 12 -1.53 7.45 14.81
C ASP A 12 -1.54 6.38 13.72
N PRO A 13 -0.47 6.26 12.89
CA PRO A 13 -0.45 5.34 11.76
C PRO A 13 -0.44 3.87 12.19
N TYR A 14 0.17 3.55 13.33
CA TYR A 14 0.27 2.18 13.80
C TYR A 14 -1.08 1.69 14.34
N LEU A 15 -1.79 2.53 15.12
CA LEU A 15 -3.13 2.23 15.58
C LEU A 15 -4.10 2.07 14.40
N ASN A 16 -4.10 2.99 13.44
CA ASN A 16 -4.98 2.94 12.28
C ASN A 16 -4.74 1.67 11.45
N LEU A 17 -3.47 1.29 11.22
CA LEU A 17 -3.14 0.08 10.48
C LEU A 17 -3.42 -1.20 11.29
N ALA A 18 -3.32 -1.16 12.61
CA ALA A 18 -3.69 -2.28 13.48
C ALA A 18 -5.20 -2.53 13.43
N VAL A 19 -6.03 -1.48 13.43
CA VAL A 19 -7.49 -1.59 13.24
C VAL A 19 -7.81 -2.12 11.85
N GLU A 20 -7.18 -1.63 10.78
CA GLU A 20 -7.34 -2.17 9.42
C GLU A 20 -7.02 -3.67 9.36
N THR A 21 -5.92 -4.08 10.01
CA THR A 21 -5.49 -5.48 10.09
C THR A 21 -6.54 -6.32 10.81
N TYR A 22 -7.01 -5.88 11.98
CA TYR A 22 -8.05 -6.56 12.74
C TYR A 22 -9.35 -6.72 11.92
N LEU A 23 -9.83 -5.63 11.31
CA LEU A 23 -11.02 -5.68 10.45
C LEU A 23 -10.85 -6.68 9.30
N THR A 24 -9.66 -6.73 8.68
CA THR A 24 -9.38 -7.66 7.57
C THR A 24 -9.37 -9.11 8.04
N ASP A 25 -8.75 -9.38 9.18
CA ASP A 25 -8.57 -10.73 9.68
C ASP A 25 -9.87 -11.31 10.31
N HIS A 26 -10.81 -10.43 10.74
CA HIS A 26 -12.09 -10.81 11.40
C HIS A 26 -13.34 -10.43 10.60
N GLN A 27 -13.20 -10.10 9.31
CA GLN A 27 -14.34 -9.80 8.45
C GLN A 27 -15.28 -11.02 8.37
N GLU A 28 -16.56 -10.81 8.66
CA GLU A 28 -17.58 -11.85 8.57
C GLU A 28 -18.01 -12.10 7.11
N ASP A 29 -18.38 -13.34 6.80
CA ASP A 29 -18.91 -13.70 5.50
C ASP A 29 -20.20 -12.92 5.18
N GLY A 30 -20.34 -12.48 3.93
CA GLY A 30 -21.49 -11.68 3.49
C GLY A 30 -21.52 -10.26 4.03
N MET A 31 -20.38 -9.74 4.51
CA MET A 31 -20.24 -8.37 5.00
C MET A 31 -19.17 -7.61 4.23
N VAL A 32 -19.44 -6.34 3.92
CA VAL A 32 -18.46 -5.42 3.35
C VAL A 32 -18.27 -4.24 4.30
N THR A 33 -17.04 -3.99 4.71
CA THR A 33 -16.68 -2.90 5.61
C THR A 33 -15.91 -1.82 4.84
N MET A 34 -16.34 -0.56 4.96
CA MET A 34 -15.58 0.62 4.56
C MET A 34 -14.97 1.27 5.80
N TYR A 35 -13.65 1.45 5.79
CA TYR A 35 -12.92 2.11 6.87
C TYR A 35 -12.24 3.36 6.32
N LEU A 36 -12.49 4.53 6.96
CA LEU A 36 -11.91 5.84 6.61
C LEU A 36 -10.97 6.31 7.73
N TRP A 37 -9.75 6.72 7.37
CA TRP A 37 -8.71 7.05 8.34
C TRP A 37 -7.67 8.00 7.78
N LYS A 38 -6.98 8.73 8.65
CA LYS A 38 -5.89 9.66 8.31
C LYS A 38 -4.68 9.38 9.19
N ASN A 39 -3.49 9.61 8.65
CA ASN A 39 -2.24 9.56 9.42
C ASN A 39 -1.57 10.93 9.44
N GLU A 40 -0.94 11.25 10.55
CA GLU A 40 -0.07 12.41 10.66
C GLU A 40 1.33 12.04 10.18
N ARG A 41 1.91 12.87 9.31
CA ARG A 41 3.31 12.84 8.83
C ARG A 41 3.94 11.44 8.77
N THR A 42 3.45 10.61 7.87
CA THR A 42 3.85 9.20 7.79
C THR A 42 4.32 8.84 6.38
N VAL A 43 5.46 8.16 6.28
CA VAL A 43 5.82 7.43 5.05
C VAL A 43 5.39 5.98 5.22
N VAL A 44 4.60 5.47 4.26
CA VAL A 44 4.11 4.10 4.24
C VAL A 44 4.79 3.33 3.12
N VAL A 45 5.59 2.33 3.47
CA VAL A 45 6.23 1.44 2.50
C VAL A 45 5.41 0.17 2.29
N GLY A 46 5.50 -0.41 1.10
CA GLY A 46 4.90 -1.71 0.81
C GLY A 46 5.61 -2.85 1.54
N LEU A 47 4.96 -4.01 1.65
CA LEU A 47 5.44 -5.15 2.44
C LEU A 47 6.88 -5.54 2.09
N ASN A 48 7.20 -5.60 0.80
CA ASN A 48 8.48 -6.08 0.29
C ASN A 48 9.45 -4.94 -0.10
N GLN A 49 9.18 -3.69 0.32
CA GLN A 49 10.08 -2.57 0.01
C GLN A 49 11.17 -2.40 1.07
N ASN A 50 12.37 -2.04 0.61
CA ASN A 50 13.45 -1.58 1.48
C ASN A 50 13.19 -0.12 1.91
N PRO A 51 12.90 0.17 3.19
CA PRO A 51 12.56 1.53 3.63
C PRO A 51 13.70 2.52 3.42
N PHE A 52 14.96 2.08 3.52
CA PHE A 52 16.13 2.93 3.34
C PHE A 52 16.36 3.33 1.87
N ALA A 53 15.81 2.57 0.92
CA ALA A 53 15.83 2.92 -0.49
C ALA A 53 14.69 3.87 -0.89
N GLU A 54 13.56 3.78 -0.17
CA GLU A 54 12.31 4.48 -0.53
C GLU A 54 12.12 5.80 0.25
N CYS A 55 12.78 5.95 1.40
CA CYS A 55 12.56 7.04 2.33
C CYS A 55 13.87 7.54 2.94
N ASP A 56 14.01 8.87 3.11
CA ASP A 56 14.98 9.47 4.03
C ASP A 56 14.46 9.27 5.48
N VAL A 57 14.65 8.06 5.99
CA VAL A 57 14.14 7.62 7.30
C VAL A 57 14.64 8.53 8.42
N ARG A 58 15.93 8.94 8.37
CA ARG A 58 16.50 9.79 9.39
C ARG A 58 15.80 11.14 9.43
N ARG A 59 15.67 11.81 8.29
CA ARG A 59 15.01 13.12 8.20
C ARG A 59 13.54 13.04 8.62
N LEU A 60 12.82 11.98 8.20
CA LEU A 60 11.44 11.75 8.61
C LEU A 60 11.33 11.67 10.15
N THR A 61 12.21 10.89 10.79
CA THR A 61 12.23 10.72 12.24
C THR A 61 12.64 12.00 12.97
N ASP A 62 13.68 12.71 12.49
CA ASP A 62 14.14 13.97 13.07
C ASP A 62 13.05 15.07 13.01
N ASP A 63 12.20 15.05 11.99
CA ASP A 63 11.05 15.95 11.83
C ASP A 63 9.79 15.46 12.61
N GLY A 64 9.90 14.39 13.41
CA GLY A 64 8.79 13.81 14.21
C GLY A 64 7.77 13.03 13.39
N GLY A 65 8.14 12.53 12.21
CA GLY A 65 7.30 11.69 11.38
C GLY A 65 7.49 10.19 11.67
N HIS A 66 6.64 9.39 11.08
CA HIS A 66 6.58 7.93 11.27
C HIS A 66 6.90 7.17 9.99
N LEU A 67 7.67 6.09 10.12
CA LEU A 67 7.76 5.08 9.08
C LEU A 67 6.78 3.96 9.39
N MET A 68 5.96 3.55 8.43
CA MET A 68 5.03 2.44 8.55
C MET A 68 5.22 1.46 7.40
N ARG A 69 5.01 0.17 7.66
CA ARG A 69 4.99 -0.88 6.65
C ARG A 69 3.60 -1.51 6.59
N ARG A 70 2.94 -1.41 5.42
CA ARG A 70 1.64 -2.03 5.19
C ARG A 70 1.78 -3.49 4.74
N ARG A 71 0.73 -4.29 4.90
CA ARG A 71 0.70 -5.71 4.48
C ARG A 71 0.49 -5.90 2.97
N THR A 72 0.16 -4.83 2.24
CA THR A 72 -0.02 -4.84 0.79
C THR A 72 1.27 -4.51 0.05
N GLY A 73 1.34 -4.81 -1.24
CA GLY A 73 2.42 -4.41 -2.11
C GLY A 73 2.33 -2.95 -2.59
N GLY A 74 3.05 -2.66 -3.68
CA GLY A 74 3.10 -1.34 -4.27
C GLY A 74 4.20 -0.44 -3.71
N GLY A 75 4.33 0.77 -4.27
CA GLY A 75 5.35 1.75 -3.93
C GLY A 75 5.11 2.48 -2.61
N ALA A 76 6.14 3.20 -2.13
CA ALA A 76 6.04 4.05 -0.96
C ALA A 76 5.14 5.27 -1.22
N VAL A 77 4.37 5.68 -0.20
CA VAL A 77 3.49 6.85 -0.22
C VAL A 77 3.73 7.71 1.02
N TYR A 78 3.36 8.99 0.93
CA TYR A 78 3.38 9.91 2.05
C TYR A 78 1.95 10.26 2.46
N HIS A 79 1.69 10.20 3.75
CA HIS A 79 0.44 10.60 4.38
C HIS A 79 0.65 11.78 5.31
N ASP A 80 -0.26 12.74 5.23
CA ASP A 80 -0.48 13.80 6.19
C ASP A 80 -2.00 13.98 6.43
N LEU A 81 -2.40 14.97 7.19
CA LEU A 81 -3.83 15.22 7.47
C LEU A 81 -4.62 15.71 6.24
N GLY A 82 -3.92 16.08 5.16
CA GLY A 82 -4.49 16.40 3.85
C GLY A 82 -4.72 15.19 2.95
N ASN A 83 -4.31 13.99 3.39
CA ASN A 83 -4.59 12.72 2.74
C ASN A 83 -5.63 11.93 3.55
N LEU A 84 -6.73 11.53 2.92
CA LEU A 84 -7.68 10.58 3.49
C LEU A 84 -7.39 9.18 2.94
N ASN A 85 -7.30 8.19 3.82
CA ASN A 85 -7.21 6.80 3.41
C ASN A 85 -8.59 6.15 3.48
N PHE A 86 -8.83 5.22 2.57
CA PHE A 86 -9.98 4.33 2.60
C PHE A 86 -9.51 2.88 2.58
N SER A 87 -10.27 2.00 3.21
CA SER A 87 -10.10 0.55 3.15
C SER A 87 -11.45 -0.10 2.93
N PHE A 88 -11.57 -0.92 1.88
CA PHE A 88 -12.71 -1.80 1.66
C PHE A 88 -12.27 -3.22 1.98
N ILE A 89 -13.01 -3.85 2.87
CA ILE A 89 -12.73 -5.20 3.37
C ILE A 89 -13.96 -6.05 3.11
N ALA A 90 -13.77 -7.21 2.50
CA ALA A 90 -14.83 -8.14 2.19
C ALA A 90 -14.32 -9.59 2.14
N ASP A 91 -15.20 -10.56 2.34
CA ASP A 91 -14.89 -11.94 1.98
C ASP A 91 -14.67 -12.09 0.46
N LYS A 92 -14.12 -13.23 0.04
CA LYS A 92 -13.78 -13.47 -1.38
C LYS A 92 -14.97 -13.41 -2.34
N ASN A 93 -16.19 -13.69 -1.88
CA ASN A 93 -17.37 -13.75 -2.72
C ASN A 93 -17.93 -12.35 -3.00
N ASP A 94 -17.82 -11.46 -1.99
CA ASP A 94 -18.33 -10.09 -2.03
C ASP A 94 -17.25 -9.06 -2.40
N TYR A 95 -15.97 -9.49 -2.60
CA TYR A 95 -14.86 -8.62 -2.96
C TYR A 95 -14.88 -8.23 -4.44
N ASP A 96 -15.20 -6.98 -4.72
CA ASP A 96 -15.24 -6.42 -6.07
C ASP A 96 -14.56 -5.04 -6.11
N VAL A 97 -13.32 -5.01 -6.61
CA VAL A 97 -12.51 -3.80 -6.71
C VAL A 97 -13.19 -2.73 -7.56
N ARG A 98 -13.85 -3.10 -8.67
CA ARG A 98 -14.52 -2.12 -9.53
C ARG A 98 -15.70 -1.47 -8.84
N LYS A 99 -16.48 -2.27 -8.10
CA LYS A 99 -17.58 -1.77 -7.28
C LYS A 99 -17.08 -0.85 -6.18
N GLN A 100 -15.98 -1.21 -5.50
CA GLN A 100 -15.33 -0.39 -4.48
C GLN A 100 -14.79 0.94 -5.05
N GLN A 101 -14.15 0.91 -6.23
CA GLN A 101 -13.71 2.12 -6.92
C GLN A 101 -14.88 3.01 -7.35
N SER A 102 -16.02 2.42 -7.72
CA SER A 102 -17.23 3.19 -8.07
C SER A 102 -17.80 3.98 -6.89
N VAL A 103 -17.55 3.56 -5.64
CA VAL A 103 -17.89 4.34 -4.43
C VAL A 103 -17.14 5.66 -4.43
N ILE A 104 -15.82 5.62 -4.70
CA ILE A 104 -14.99 6.83 -4.74
C ILE A 104 -15.43 7.75 -5.90
N GLN A 105 -15.72 7.16 -7.08
CA GLN A 105 -16.22 7.93 -8.24
C GLN A 105 -17.56 8.59 -7.92
N GLU A 106 -18.50 7.87 -7.30
CA GLU A 106 -19.80 8.40 -6.94
C GLU A 106 -19.72 9.53 -5.91
N ALA A 107 -18.83 9.38 -4.90
CA ALA A 107 -18.60 10.44 -3.90
C ALA A 107 -18.05 11.72 -4.56
N LEU A 108 -17.17 11.61 -5.56
CA LEU A 108 -16.64 12.78 -6.26
C LEU A 108 -17.68 13.48 -7.15
N ARG A 109 -18.67 12.75 -7.67
CA ARG A 109 -19.79 13.37 -8.43
C ARG A 109 -20.59 14.34 -7.58
N HIS A 110 -20.66 14.12 -6.26
CA HIS A 110 -21.29 15.10 -5.34
C HIS A 110 -20.63 16.48 -5.44
N PHE A 111 -19.34 16.54 -5.75
CA PHE A 111 -18.58 17.78 -5.92
C PHE A 111 -18.44 18.21 -7.39
N GLY A 112 -19.20 17.58 -8.31
CA GLY A 112 -19.12 17.87 -9.74
C GLY A 112 -17.86 17.36 -10.43
N LEU A 113 -17.13 16.41 -9.82
CA LEU A 113 -15.92 15.85 -10.40
C LEU A 113 -16.16 14.43 -10.95
N GLU A 114 -15.58 14.17 -12.12
CA GLU A 114 -15.57 12.84 -12.74
C GLU A 114 -14.19 12.19 -12.56
N ALA A 115 -14.18 11.01 -11.94
CA ALA A 115 -12.97 10.21 -11.78
C ALA A 115 -12.93 9.04 -12.75
N THR A 116 -11.73 8.75 -13.27
CA THR A 116 -11.46 7.62 -14.17
C THR A 116 -10.45 6.67 -13.56
N ILE A 117 -10.57 5.37 -13.89
CA ILE A 117 -9.63 4.34 -13.47
C ILE A 117 -8.52 4.27 -14.52
N SER A 118 -7.25 4.31 -14.08
CA SER A 118 -6.08 4.22 -14.95
C SER A 118 -5.10 3.15 -14.50
N GLY A 119 -4.59 2.42 -15.48
CA GLY A 119 -3.62 1.36 -15.21
C GLY A 119 -4.18 0.27 -14.29
N ARG A 120 -3.33 -0.20 -13.37
CA ARG A 120 -3.68 -1.28 -12.46
C ARG A 120 -4.32 -0.82 -11.16
N ASN A 121 -4.01 0.40 -10.73
CA ASN A 121 -4.31 0.82 -9.36
C ASN A 121 -4.41 2.33 -9.13
N ASP A 122 -4.63 3.14 -10.17
CA ASP A 122 -4.74 4.59 -10.02
C ASP A 122 -6.15 5.09 -10.32
N LEU A 123 -6.61 6.09 -9.55
CA LEU A 123 -7.77 6.90 -9.90
C LEU A 123 -7.29 8.30 -10.29
N LEU A 124 -7.82 8.78 -11.43
CA LEU A 124 -7.47 10.07 -12.00
C LEU A 124 -8.68 11.01 -11.99
N CYS A 125 -8.42 12.30 -11.82
CA CYS A 125 -9.33 13.38 -12.11
C CYS A 125 -8.60 14.38 -13.02
N HIS A 126 -9.21 14.77 -14.14
CA HIS A 126 -8.56 15.60 -15.16
C HIS A 126 -7.18 15.06 -15.60
N ASP A 127 -7.10 13.74 -15.84
CA ASP A 127 -5.88 13.02 -16.24
C ASP A 127 -4.71 13.09 -15.23
N ARG A 128 -4.97 13.58 -14.02
CA ARG A 128 -4.00 13.60 -12.91
C ARG A 128 -4.43 12.67 -11.77
N LYS A 129 -3.47 11.94 -11.23
CA LYS A 129 -3.70 10.97 -10.15
C LYS A 129 -4.02 11.69 -8.84
N PHE A 130 -5.16 11.35 -8.22
CA PHE A 130 -5.53 11.77 -6.87
C PHE A 130 -5.58 10.59 -5.88
N SER A 131 -5.58 9.35 -6.38
CA SER A 131 -5.65 8.15 -5.55
C SER A 131 -4.76 7.05 -6.09
N GLY A 132 -3.97 6.44 -5.21
CA GLY A 132 -3.24 5.20 -5.45
C GLY A 132 -3.81 4.09 -4.60
N ASN A 133 -3.90 2.86 -5.15
CA ASN A 133 -4.54 1.73 -4.51
C ASN A 133 -3.59 0.56 -4.39
N ALA A 134 -3.80 -0.26 -3.36
CA ALA A 134 -3.10 -1.52 -3.16
C ALA A 134 -4.06 -2.58 -2.62
N PHE A 135 -3.69 -3.85 -2.77
CA PHE A 135 -4.58 -4.96 -2.53
C PHE A 135 -3.89 -6.02 -1.68
N PHE A 136 -4.65 -6.69 -0.84
CA PHE A 136 -4.25 -7.89 -0.14
C PHE A 136 -5.30 -8.97 -0.37
N ASN A 137 -4.84 -10.15 -0.82
CA ASN A 137 -5.67 -11.31 -1.07
C ASN A 137 -5.37 -12.35 0.02
N GLY A 138 -6.15 -12.33 1.09
CA GLY A 138 -6.02 -13.26 2.19
C GLY A 138 -6.62 -14.65 1.88
N SER A 139 -6.53 -15.55 2.84
CA SER A 139 -7.13 -16.90 2.71
C SER A 139 -8.66 -16.87 2.68
N GLN A 140 -9.28 -16.01 3.47
CA GLN A 140 -10.73 -15.84 3.59
C GLN A 140 -11.16 -14.44 3.11
N ASN A 141 -10.52 -13.39 3.60
CA ASN A 141 -10.89 -12.00 3.38
C ASN A 141 -9.85 -11.27 2.55
N ASN A 142 -10.31 -10.32 1.78
CA ASN A 142 -9.51 -9.45 0.92
C ASN A 142 -9.63 -7.99 1.38
N LEU A 143 -8.56 -7.25 1.15
CA LEU A 143 -8.47 -5.82 1.42
C LEU A 143 -8.12 -5.06 0.14
N HIS A 144 -8.87 -4.00 -0.14
CA HIS A 144 -8.53 -2.95 -1.07
C HIS A 144 -8.43 -1.64 -0.33
N HIS A 145 -7.25 -1.08 -0.23
CA HIS A 145 -7.09 0.23 0.37
C HIS A 145 -6.41 1.22 -0.58
N GLY A 146 -6.59 2.49 -0.29
CA GLY A 146 -5.99 3.53 -1.10
C GLY A 146 -5.99 4.88 -0.40
N THR A 147 -5.34 5.84 -1.09
CA THR A 147 -5.23 7.23 -0.67
C THR A 147 -6.21 8.09 -1.46
N ILE A 148 -6.67 9.19 -0.88
CA ILE A 148 -7.36 10.29 -1.56
C ILE A 148 -6.59 11.55 -1.23
N LEU A 149 -5.86 12.09 -2.21
CA LEU A 149 -5.11 13.34 -2.07
C LEU A 149 -6.08 14.51 -2.09
N ILE A 150 -6.34 15.12 -0.94
CA ILE A 150 -7.26 16.24 -0.79
C ILE A 150 -6.48 17.55 -0.75
N LYS A 151 -5.56 17.67 0.21
CA LYS A 151 -4.67 18.84 0.38
C LYS A 151 -3.33 18.39 0.97
N THR A 152 -2.78 17.31 0.42
CA THR A 152 -1.49 16.76 0.85
C THR A 152 -0.35 17.73 0.50
N ASP A 153 0.59 17.89 1.43
CA ASP A 153 1.77 18.73 1.25
C ASP A 153 2.79 18.05 0.33
N SER A 154 2.86 18.54 -0.91
CA SER A 154 3.76 18.02 -1.93
C SER A 154 5.24 18.28 -1.65
N GLU A 155 5.58 19.32 -0.88
CA GLU A 155 6.95 19.62 -0.48
C GLU A 155 7.44 18.61 0.55
N MET A 156 6.62 18.30 1.56
CA MET A 156 6.91 17.26 2.55
C MET A 156 6.96 15.88 1.92
N MET A 157 6.07 15.57 0.97
CA MET A 157 6.15 14.33 0.19
C MET A 157 7.51 14.18 -0.51
N GLN A 158 7.97 15.22 -1.22
CA GLN A 158 9.25 15.22 -1.92
C GLN A 158 10.45 15.21 -0.95
N ARG A 159 10.29 15.79 0.23
CA ARG A 159 11.31 15.85 1.27
C ARG A 159 11.67 14.50 1.84
N TYR A 160 10.67 13.60 1.98
CA TYR A 160 10.85 12.31 2.63
C TYR A 160 10.96 11.14 1.66
N LEU A 161 10.22 11.16 0.54
CA LEU A 161 10.27 10.08 -0.42
C LEU A 161 11.51 10.18 -1.31
N THR A 162 12.25 9.08 -1.39
CA THR A 162 13.37 8.96 -2.33
C THR A 162 12.82 8.74 -3.73
N VAL A 163 13.03 9.71 -4.61
CA VAL A 163 12.58 9.58 -6.00
C VAL A 163 13.48 8.59 -6.73
N ASN A 164 12.91 7.50 -7.20
CA ASN A 164 13.63 6.51 -7.98
C ASN A 164 14.17 7.15 -9.27
N LYS A 165 15.52 7.26 -9.39
CA LYS A 165 16.22 7.88 -10.51
C LYS A 165 15.85 7.26 -11.86
N ALA A 166 15.52 5.97 -11.90
CA ALA A 166 15.09 5.31 -13.13
C ALA A 166 13.70 5.77 -13.62
N LYS A 167 12.79 6.09 -12.69
CA LYS A 167 11.49 6.73 -13.01
C LYS A 167 11.67 8.19 -13.47
N LEU A 168 12.69 8.90 -12.92
CA LEU A 168 13.04 10.25 -13.34
C LEU A 168 13.65 10.31 -14.74
N GLN A 169 14.51 9.36 -15.11
CA GLN A 169 15.16 9.33 -16.43
C GLN A 169 14.18 9.08 -17.58
N LYS A 170 13.13 8.27 -17.35
CA LYS A 170 12.06 8.05 -18.36
C LYS A 170 11.12 9.25 -18.54
N HIS A 171 10.96 10.12 -17.53
CA HIS A 171 9.85 11.07 -17.53
C HIS A 171 10.19 12.50 -17.04
N GLY A 172 11.41 12.76 -16.54
CA GLY A 172 11.87 14.07 -16.00
C GLY A 172 11.25 14.44 -14.65
N VAL A 173 11.96 15.25 -13.84
CA VAL A 173 11.54 15.65 -12.47
C VAL A 173 10.21 16.42 -12.48
N LYS A 174 9.98 17.29 -13.45
CA LYS A 174 8.72 18.03 -13.60
C LYS A 174 7.50 17.13 -13.87
N SER A 175 7.70 15.92 -14.43
CA SER A 175 6.60 15.04 -14.82
C SER A 175 5.99 14.23 -13.67
N VAL A 176 6.70 14.05 -12.54
CA VAL A 176 6.16 13.31 -11.38
C VAL A 176 5.20 14.20 -10.58
N ALA A 177 5.59 15.43 -10.28
CA ALA A 177 4.72 16.40 -9.59
C ALA A 177 3.50 16.82 -10.44
N SER A 178 3.65 16.88 -11.79
CA SER A 178 2.56 17.23 -12.69
C SER A 178 1.53 16.10 -12.89
N ARG A 179 1.81 14.89 -12.40
CA ARG A 179 0.93 13.72 -12.54
C ARG A 179 -0.06 13.54 -11.40
N VAL A 180 0.16 14.17 -10.28
CA VAL A 180 -0.73 14.11 -9.12
C VAL A 180 -1.53 15.40 -8.98
N VAL A 181 -2.67 15.32 -8.32
CA VAL A 181 -3.53 16.47 -8.02
C VAL A 181 -4.13 16.30 -6.64
N ASN A 182 -4.16 17.40 -5.88
CA ASN A 182 -5.00 17.51 -4.72
C ASN A 182 -6.43 17.86 -5.16
N LEU A 183 -7.44 17.15 -4.64
CA LEU A 183 -8.84 17.40 -5.00
C LEU A 183 -9.30 18.81 -4.61
N SER A 184 -8.71 19.41 -3.56
CA SER A 184 -8.98 20.80 -3.17
C SER A 184 -8.56 21.85 -4.21
N GLU A 185 -7.73 21.47 -5.20
CA GLU A 185 -7.40 22.33 -6.35
C GLU A 185 -8.53 22.35 -7.40
N LEU A 186 -9.42 21.34 -7.38
CA LEU A 186 -10.44 21.13 -8.39
C LEU A 186 -11.84 21.52 -7.93
N ALA A 187 -12.13 21.35 -6.62
CA ALA A 187 -13.42 21.66 -6.01
C ALA A 187 -13.23 22.00 -4.53
N ASP A 188 -14.27 22.51 -3.87
CA ASP A 188 -14.28 22.77 -2.44
C ASP A 188 -14.42 21.46 -1.65
N ILE A 189 -13.31 20.70 -1.61
CA ILE A 189 -13.21 19.39 -0.94
C ILE A 189 -12.21 19.48 0.21
N THR A 190 -12.66 19.07 1.39
CA THR A 190 -11.84 18.89 2.60
C THR A 190 -11.90 17.47 3.11
N SER A 191 -10.95 17.07 3.96
CA SER A 191 -10.98 15.76 4.59
C SER A 191 -12.19 15.50 5.50
N GLU A 192 -12.88 16.57 5.88
CA GLU A 192 -14.09 16.52 6.70
C GLU A 192 -15.36 16.42 5.84
N ASN A 193 -15.48 17.29 4.80
CA ASN A 193 -16.71 17.35 4.02
C ASN A 193 -16.89 16.20 3.02
N ILE A 194 -15.82 15.46 2.69
CA ILE A 194 -15.88 14.30 1.79
C ILE A 194 -16.39 13.02 2.50
N VAL A 195 -16.29 12.93 3.83
CA VAL A 195 -16.64 11.73 4.60
C VAL A 195 -18.10 11.32 4.38
N LYS A 196 -19.03 12.28 4.51
CA LYS A 196 -20.46 11.99 4.29
C LYS A 196 -20.76 11.57 2.86
N PRO A 197 -20.31 12.28 1.78
CA PRO A 197 -20.44 11.81 0.40
C PRO A 197 -19.87 10.41 0.15
N LEU A 198 -18.75 10.04 0.80
CA LEU A 198 -18.20 8.68 0.70
C LEU A 198 -19.12 7.64 1.34
N THR A 199 -19.68 7.92 2.50
CA THR A 199 -20.64 7.05 3.18
C THR A 199 -21.93 6.92 2.37
N ASP A 200 -22.51 8.03 1.91
CA ASP A 200 -23.71 8.01 1.07
C ASP A 200 -23.49 7.25 -0.25
N ALA A 201 -22.31 7.42 -0.87
CA ALA A 201 -21.94 6.69 -2.07
C ALA A 201 -21.76 5.20 -1.81
N PHE A 202 -21.19 4.82 -0.67
CA PHE A 202 -21.04 3.43 -0.27
C PHE A 202 -22.41 2.76 -0.11
N GLU A 203 -23.34 3.38 0.62
CA GLU A 203 -24.71 2.88 0.77
C GLU A 203 -25.43 2.79 -0.58
N LYS A 204 -25.31 3.80 -1.43
CA LYS A 204 -25.93 3.81 -2.77
C LYS A 204 -25.40 2.70 -3.67
N VAL A 205 -24.08 2.51 -3.72
CA VAL A 205 -23.44 1.50 -4.60
C VAL A 205 -23.74 0.08 -4.14
N TYR A 206 -23.81 -0.13 -2.82
CA TYR A 206 -24.14 -1.44 -2.27
C TYR A 206 -25.66 -1.69 -2.11
N GLY A 207 -26.46 -0.62 -2.17
CA GLY A 207 -27.93 -0.70 -2.06
C GLY A 207 -28.44 -1.04 -0.65
N ILE A 208 -27.63 -0.80 0.37
CA ILE A 208 -27.90 -1.17 1.78
C ILE A 208 -27.36 -0.06 2.67
N ASN A 209 -28.11 0.36 3.69
CA ASN A 209 -27.62 1.29 4.71
C ASN A 209 -26.53 0.60 5.53
N ALA A 210 -25.43 1.33 5.76
CA ALA A 210 -24.29 0.84 6.50
C ALA A 210 -24.49 1.03 8.01
N GLU A 211 -24.14 0.01 8.79
CA GLU A 211 -24.04 0.12 10.24
C GLU A 211 -22.72 0.81 10.62
N SER A 212 -22.79 1.76 11.55
CA SER A 212 -21.59 2.41 12.06
C SER A 212 -20.98 1.58 13.18
N ILE A 213 -19.70 1.23 13.04
CA ILE A 213 -18.92 0.61 14.12
C ILE A 213 -18.05 1.70 14.76
N ASP A 214 -18.10 1.78 16.08
CA ASP A 214 -17.30 2.73 16.84
C ASP A 214 -15.81 2.37 16.80
N PHE A 215 -15.00 3.30 16.35
CA PHE A 215 -13.55 3.13 16.23
C PHE A 215 -12.88 2.87 17.59
N GLU A 216 -13.28 3.59 18.66
CA GLU A 216 -12.67 3.44 19.99
C GLU A 216 -12.91 2.06 20.57
N THR A 217 -14.05 1.45 20.27
CA THR A 217 -14.33 0.05 20.65
C THR A 217 -13.30 -0.89 20.01
N LEU A 218 -13.02 -0.75 18.71
CA LEU A 218 -12.01 -1.56 18.01
C LEU A 218 -10.60 -1.27 18.54
N ALA A 219 -10.23 0.00 18.69
CA ALA A 219 -8.93 0.44 19.19
C ALA A 219 -8.62 -0.06 20.61
N SER A 220 -9.68 -0.30 21.42
CA SER A 220 -9.53 -0.81 22.80
C SER A 220 -9.18 -2.30 22.89
N LEU A 221 -9.39 -3.08 21.81
CA LEU A 221 -9.17 -4.52 21.79
C LEU A 221 -7.69 -4.88 22.03
N ASP A 222 -7.44 -5.89 22.85
CA ASP A 222 -6.08 -6.35 23.14
C ASP A 222 -5.35 -6.85 21.88
N GLU A 223 -6.07 -7.44 20.93
CA GLU A 223 -5.51 -7.90 19.66
C GLU A 223 -5.05 -6.74 18.79
N VAL A 224 -5.81 -5.64 18.73
CA VAL A 224 -5.42 -4.40 18.04
C VAL A 224 -4.16 -3.82 18.69
N LYS A 225 -4.13 -3.69 20.02
CA LYS A 225 -2.94 -3.20 20.77
C LYS A 225 -1.71 -4.09 20.60
N ASN A 226 -1.89 -5.42 20.51
CA ASN A 226 -0.81 -6.35 20.23
C ASN A 226 -0.27 -6.19 18.82
N THR A 227 -1.18 -6.03 17.84
CA THR A 227 -0.82 -5.76 16.44
C THR A 227 -0.10 -4.43 16.30
N GLU A 228 -0.60 -3.37 16.92
CA GLU A 228 0.03 -2.04 16.95
C GLU A 228 1.47 -2.12 17.48
N ARG A 229 1.69 -2.77 18.64
CA ARG A 229 3.05 -2.99 19.21
C ARG A 229 3.96 -3.79 18.27
N ARG A 230 3.43 -4.79 17.58
CA ARG A 230 4.18 -5.59 16.63
C ARG A 230 4.58 -4.80 15.39
N ILE A 231 3.64 -4.07 14.76
CA ILE A 231 3.91 -3.35 13.51
C ILE A 231 4.67 -2.04 13.70
N SER A 232 4.69 -1.48 14.92
CA SER A 232 5.55 -0.34 15.29
C SER A 232 6.95 -0.76 15.72
N SER A 233 7.21 -2.07 15.87
CA SER A 233 8.51 -2.56 16.34
C SER A 233 9.59 -2.36 15.27
N HIS A 234 10.82 -2.13 15.75
CA HIS A 234 12.02 -2.03 14.93
C HIS A 234 12.21 -3.27 14.02
N ASP A 235 11.97 -4.46 14.57
CA ASP A 235 12.08 -5.71 13.86
C ASP A 235 11.14 -5.78 12.64
N TYR A 236 9.88 -5.35 12.80
CA TYR A 236 8.91 -5.35 11.72
C TYR A 236 9.24 -4.33 10.62
N LEU A 237 9.72 -3.15 11.03
CA LEU A 237 9.98 -2.04 10.10
C LEU A 237 11.30 -2.21 9.34
N TYR A 238 12.37 -2.66 10.01
CA TYR A 238 13.74 -2.50 9.52
C TYR A 238 14.56 -3.79 9.42
N ARG A 239 14.37 -4.79 10.30
CA ARG A 239 15.31 -5.90 10.51
C ARG A 239 15.78 -6.58 9.22
N LYS A 240 14.87 -6.90 8.31
CA LYS A 240 15.20 -7.53 7.01
C LYS A 240 16.16 -6.67 6.18
N TRP A 241 16.13 -5.34 6.36
CA TRP A 241 16.74 -4.37 5.48
C TRP A 241 17.99 -3.68 6.02
N GLU A 242 18.34 -3.85 7.30
CA GLU A 242 19.48 -3.18 7.94
C GLU A 242 20.82 -3.47 7.27
N HIS A 243 20.99 -4.69 6.79
CA HIS A 243 22.20 -5.14 6.10
C HIS A 243 21.98 -5.44 4.62
N PHE A 244 20.82 -5.05 4.08
CA PHE A 244 20.50 -5.30 2.67
C PHE A 244 21.43 -4.52 1.75
N LYS A 245 22.15 -5.26 0.89
CA LYS A 245 23.03 -4.70 -0.14
C LYS A 245 22.64 -5.29 -1.48
N ALA A 246 21.93 -4.50 -2.28
CA ALA A 246 21.53 -4.95 -3.61
C ALA A 246 22.76 -5.30 -4.48
N THR A 247 22.83 -6.54 -4.96
CA THR A 247 23.83 -7.03 -5.90
C THR A 247 23.38 -6.86 -7.34
N LYS A 248 22.06 -6.96 -7.59
CA LYS A 248 21.44 -6.75 -8.91
C LYS A 248 20.18 -5.90 -8.76
N LYS A 249 19.89 -5.08 -9.79
CA LYS A 249 18.71 -4.23 -9.85
C LYS A 249 18.12 -4.25 -11.25
N GLN A 250 16.80 -4.42 -11.36
CA GLN A 250 16.09 -4.40 -12.64
C GLN A 250 14.70 -3.81 -12.51
N GLN A 251 14.25 -3.11 -13.55
CA GLN A 251 12.88 -2.62 -13.68
C GLN A 251 12.10 -3.46 -14.69
N PHE A 252 11.00 -4.06 -14.23
CA PHE A 252 10.06 -4.82 -15.06
C PHE A 252 8.74 -4.05 -15.22
N PRO A 253 7.86 -4.44 -16.17
CA PRO A 253 6.52 -3.86 -16.31
C PRO A 253 5.63 -4.00 -15.07
N TRP A 254 5.85 -5.05 -14.30
CA TRP A 254 5.09 -5.37 -13.08
C TRP A 254 5.68 -4.75 -11.79
N GLY A 255 6.94 -4.25 -11.81
CA GLY A 255 7.57 -3.62 -10.65
C GLY A 255 9.09 -3.56 -10.76
N GLY A 256 9.73 -2.83 -9.83
CA GLY A 256 11.17 -2.83 -9.63
C GLY A 256 11.61 -4.01 -8.78
N VAL A 257 12.82 -4.52 -9.01
CA VAL A 257 13.45 -5.58 -8.23
C VAL A 257 14.87 -5.16 -7.84
N GLU A 258 15.19 -5.30 -6.57
CA GLU A 258 16.55 -5.25 -6.07
C GLU A 258 16.86 -6.58 -5.35
N LEU A 259 17.91 -7.25 -5.76
CA LEU A 259 18.31 -8.55 -5.21
C LEU A 259 19.55 -8.39 -4.34
N GLN A 260 19.54 -9.00 -3.17
CA GLN A 260 20.74 -9.38 -2.44
C GLN A 260 20.92 -10.89 -2.56
N ILE A 261 22.12 -11.32 -2.97
CA ILE A 261 22.45 -12.72 -3.14
C ILE A 261 23.79 -12.99 -2.45
N ASP A 262 23.76 -13.90 -1.49
CA ASP A 262 24.95 -14.43 -0.86
C ASP A 262 25.14 -15.89 -1.29
N VAL A 263 26.37 -16.27 -1.68
CA VAL A 263 26.69 -17.56 -2.26
C VAL A 263 27.59 -18.34 -1.32
N ASP A 264 27.27 -19.60 -1.10
CA ASP A 264 28.23 -20.58 -0.52
C ASP A 264 29.13 -21.10 -1.64
N GLU A 265 30.33 -20.52 -1.76
CA GLU A 265 31.31 -20.89 -2.79
C GLU A 265 31.79 -22.35 -2.66
N SER A 266 31.75 -22.91 -1.45
CA SER A 266 32.20 -24.29 -1.19
C SER A 266 31.24 -25.35 -1.75
N GLN A 267 29.95 -25.02 -1.76
CA GLN A 267 28.87 -25.88 -2.25
C GLN A 267 28.32 -25.44 -3.60
N GLY A 268 28.62 -24.21 -4.04
CA GLY A 268 28.08 -23.62 -5.26
C GLY A 268 26.57 -23.39 -5.19
N THR A 269 26.06 -22.98 -4.02
CA THR A 269 24.63 -22.77 -3.77
C THR A 269 24.31 -21.33 -3.32
N LEU A 270 23.06 -20.90 -3.52
CA LEU A 270 22.53 -19.65 -3.02
C LEU A 270 22.28 -19.78 -1.51
N GLN A 271 23.17 -19.21 -0.69
CA GLN A 271 23.09 -19.31 0.77
C GLN A 271 21.99 -18.39 1.36
N HIS A 272 21.90 -17.16 0.83
CA HIS A 272 20.89 -16.19 1.24
C HIS A 272 20.41 -15.41 0.02
N VAL A 273 19.10 -15.29 -0.11
CA VAL A 273 18.46 -14.46 -1.14
C VAL A 273 17.42 -13.57 -0.48
N ALA A 274 17.54 -12.27 -0.67
CA ALA A 274 16.53 -11.29 -0.27
C ALA A 274 16.12 -10.43 -1.46
N ILE A 275 14.83 -10.19 -1.61
CA ILE A 275 14.24 -9.46 -2.72
C ILE A 275 13.48 -8.24 -2.20
N ALA A 276 13.92 -7.04 -2.62
CA ALA A 276 13.15 -5.82 -2.42
C ALA A 276 12.37 -5.50 -3.71
N SER A 277 11.06 -5.23 -3.59
CA SER A 277 10.20 -4.97 -4.75
C SER A 277 8.98 -4.12 -4.40
N ASP A 278 8.51 -3.32 -5.36
CA ASP A 278 7.22 -2.65 -5.36
C ASP A 278 6.13 -3.45 -6.14
N CYS A 279 6.32 -4.76 -6.28
CA CYS A 279 5.31 -5.67 -6.84
C CYS A 279 4.01 -5.60 -6.02
N LEU A 280 2.87 -5.56 -6.72
CA LEU A 280 1.56 -5.57 -6.04
C LEU A 280 1.22 -6.95 -5.45
N ASP A 281 1.72 -8.03 -6.07
CA ASP A 281 1.61 -9.38 -5.55
C ASP A 281 2.74 -9.65 -4.56
N THR A 282 2.43 -9.56 -3.27
CA THR A 282 3.41 -9.71 -2.19
C THR A 282 3.87 -11.14 -1.99
N ASP A 283 2.98 -12.10 -2.22
CA ASP A 283 3.23 -13.51 -1.93
C ASP A 283 4.21 -14.09 -2.93
N ILE A 284 4.13 -13.68 -4.21
CA ILE A 284 5.05 -14.18 -5.24
C ILE A 284 6.50 -13.80 -4.95
N ILE A 285 6.76 -12.66 -4.32
CA ILE A 285 8.11 -12.25 -3.91
C ILE A 285 8.65 -13.19 -2.83
N HIS A 286 7.84 -13.47 -1.79
CA HIS A 286 8.22 -14.39 -0.73
C HIS A 286 8.40 -15.84 -1.23
N LEU A 287 7.49 -16.31 -2.09
CA LEU A 287 7.60 -17.64 -2.70
C LEU A 287 8.87 -17.76 -3.56
N THR A 288 9.24 -16.68 -4.29
CA THR A 288 10.46 -16.66 -5.09
C THR A 288 11.71 -16.66 -4.22
N GLU A 289 11.75 -15.92 -3.10
CA GLU A 289 12.84 -15.99 -2.12
C GLU A 289 13.01 -17.43 -1.59
N THR A 290 11.89 -18.05 -1.20
CA THR A 290 11.87 -19.42 -0.67
C THR A 290 12.34 -20.43 -1.73
N LEU A 291 11.89 -20.28 -2.98
CA LEU A 291 12.30 -21.14 -4.08
C LEU A 291 13.82 -21.09 -4.35
N LEU A 292 14.42 -19.90 -4.22
CA LEU A 292 15.82 -19.65 -4.51
C LEU A 292 16.76 -20.09 -3.38
N GLN A 293 16.28 -20.14 -2.14
CA GLN A 293 17.10 -20.46 -0.97
C GLN A 293 17.70 -21.87 -1.08
N GLY A 294 19.02 -21.99 -1.01
CA GLY A 294 19.75 -23.26 -1.10
C GLY A 294 19.88 -23.84 -2.51
N GLN A 295 19.38 -23.17 -3.55
CA GLN A 295 19.46 -23.66 -4.92
C GLN A 295 20.89 -23.65 -5.46
N PRO A 296 21.29 -24.67 -6.25
CA PRO A 296 22.58 -24.70 -6.94
C PRO A 296 22.67 -23.57 -7.98
N LEU A 297 23.82 -22.92 -8.06
CA LEU A 297 24.08 -21.87 -9.07
C LEU A 297 24.06 -22.40 -10.53
N HIS A 298 24.35 -23.67 -10.73
CA HIS A 298 24.41 -24.29 -12.06
C HIS A 298 23.08 -24.88 -12.55
N GLN A 299 22.02 -24.81 -11.69
CA GLN A 299 20.73 -25.41 -12.01
C GLN A 299 19.61 -24.42 -11.71
N ARG A 300 19.05 -23.81 -12.76
CA ARG A 300 17.91 -22.91 -12.66
C ARG A 300 16.66 -23.69 -12.23
N PRO A 301 15.98 -23.31 -11.13
CA PRO A 301 14.73 -23.95 -10.73
C PRO A 301 13.60 -23.64 -11.72
N PHE A 302 12.60 -24.52 -11.76
CA PHE A 302 11.41 -24.33 -12.59
C PHE A 302 10.37 -23.47 -11.88
N SER A 303 9.68 -22.62 -12.64
CA SER A 303 8.50 -21.89 -12.19
C SER A 303 7.54 -21.66 -13.35
N ASP A 304 6.23 -21.74 -13.08
CA ASP A 304 5.18 -21.37 -14.04
C ASP A 304 4.82 -19.88 -13.95
N ASN A 305 5.26 -19.20 -12.88
CA ASN A 305 4.93 -17.81 -12.65
C ASN A 305 5.85 -16.87 -13.44
N PRO A 306 5.31 -15.94 -14.25
CA PRO A 306 6.12 -15.05 -15.08
C PRO A 306 6.97 -14.08 -14.25
N ILE A 307 6.49 -13.59 -13.09
CA ILE A 307 7.26 -12.70 -12.21
C ILE A 307 8.47 -13.46 -11.64
N THR A 308 8.24 -14.67 -11.12
CA THR A 308 9.32 -15.54 -10.66
C THR A 308 10.34 -15.80 -11.78
N ASN A 309 9.88 -16.11 -12.99
CA ASN A 309 10.77 -16.35 -14.12
C ASN A 309 11.62 -15.14 -14.49
N ASP A 310 11.06 -13.93 -14.46
CA ASP A 310 11.82 -12.70 -14.68
C ASP A 310 12.94 -12.54 -13.62
N ILE A 311 12.67 -12.88 -12.35
CA ILE A 311 13.67 -12.84 -11.28
C ILE A 311 14.71 -13.94 -11.44
N LEU A 312 14.32 -15.17 -11.82
CA LEU A 312 15.23 -16.28 -12.09
C LEU A 312 16.21 -15.94 -13.23
N ASN A 313 15.74 -15.30 -14.29
CA ASN A 313 16.58 -14.86 -15.39
C ASN A 313 17.66 -13.85 -14.93
N LEU A 314 17.34 -12.96 -13.98
CA LEU A 314 18.36 -12.06 -13.40
C LEU A 314 19.49 -12.80 -12.69
N ILE A 315 19.25 -14.02 -12.19
CA ILE A 315 20.22 -14.76 -11.39
C ILE A 315 21.02 -15.72 -12.28
N TYR A 316 20.35 -16.42 -13.20
CA TYR A 316 20.87 -17.54 -13.95
C TYR A 316 21.26 -17.22 -15.42
N GLU A 317 20.92 -16.03 -15.92
CA GLU A 317 21.33 -15.48 -17.22
C GLU A 317 22.31 -14.30 -17.04
#